data_80ac46cff6248c63ee2900097caac518
#
_entry.id   80ac46cff6248c63ee2900097caac518
#
_cell.length_a   1.000
_cell.length_b   1.000
_cell.length_c   1.000
_cell.angle_alpha   90.00
_cell.angle_beta   90.00
_cell.angle_gamma   90.00
#
_symmetry.space_group_name_H-M   'P 1'
#
loop_
_entity.id
_entity.type
_entity.pdbx_description
1 polymer ?
#
loop_
_entity_poly.entity_id
_entity_poly.type
_entity_poly.pdbx_seq_one_letter_code
_entity_poly.pdbx_strand_id
1 'polypeptide(L)'
;MPHGKAPQLFYILDKLINEYGASTLVYESIDFGVHKSQADSYGRFVGVIELIAFNHQLDIECYGPKHIKRIAAGIGDASKGQVIESINTKYGLSVTDDNEADAIAIYHTYMEALCRMK
;
A
#
# COMPACT_ATOMS: atom_id res chain seq x y z
N MET A 1 26.79 -1.70 2.95
CA MET A 1 25.85 -0.57 2.72
C MET A 1 24.88 -0.90 1.60
N PRO A 2 23.59 -0.85 1.84
CA PRO A 2 22.64 -1.06 0.76
C PRO A 2 22.69 0.11 -0.22
N HIS A 3 22.76 -0.22 -1.50
CA HIS A 3 22.71 0.75 -2.58
C HIS A 3 21.39 0.58 -3.32
N GLY A 4 20.75 1.70 -3.65
CA GLY A 4 19.51 1.71 -4.37
C GLY A 4 18.27 1.55 -3.48
N LYS A 5 17.11 1.64 -4.12
CA LYS A 5 15.83 1.71 -3.41
C LYS A 5 15.34 0.37 -2.89
N ALA A 6 15.62 -0.71 -3.62
CA ALA A 6 15.15 -2.03 -3.21
C ALA A 6 15.77 -2.50 -1.89
N PRO A 7 17.11 -2.42 -1.69
CA PRO A 7 17.69 -2.72 -0.40
C PRO A 7 17.21 -1.81 0.72
N GLN A 8 17.00 -0.54 0.44
CA GLN A 8 16.45 0.39 1.43
C GLN A 8 15.04 0.01 1.84
N LEU A 9 14.20 -0.37 0.88
CA LEU A 9 12.83 -0.82 1.17
C LEU A 9 12.86 -2.07 2.05
N PHE A 10 13.71 -3.03 1.72
CA PHE A 10 13.85 -4.24 2.54
C PHE A 10 14.20 -3.91 3.99
N TYR A 11 15.19 -3.04 4.17
CA TYR A 11 15.64 -2.64 5.50
C TYR A 11 14.52 -1.97 6.30
N ILE A 12 13.80 -1.04 5.67
CA ILE A 12 12.71 -0.30 6.31
C ILE A 12 11.57 -1.24 6.70
N LEU A 13 11.16 -2.12 5.79
CA LEU A 13 10.08 -3.06 6.05
C LEU A 13 10.47 -4.05 7.15
N ASP A 14 11.69 -4.58 7.09
CA ASP A 14 12.17 -5.51 8.12
C ASP A 14 12.12 -4.86 9.51
N LYS A 15 12.58 -3.63 9.60
CA LYS A 15 12.55 -2.88 10.85
C LYS A 15 11.13 -2.66 11.36
N LEU A 16 10.22 -2.23 10.48
CA LEU A 16 8.83 -1.97 10.86
C LEU A 16 8.10 -3.25 11.27
N ILE A 17 8.32 -4.35 10.54
CA ILE A 17 7.71 -5.63 10.87
C ILE A 17 8.15 -6.10 12.26
N ASN A 18 9.44 -6.00 12.54
CA ASN A 18 9.97 -6.39 13.85
C ASN A 18 9.48 -5.49 14.96
N GLU A 19 9.35 -4.18 14.68
CA GLU A 19 8.94 -3.21 15.69
C GLU A 19 7.45 -3.33 16.04
N TYR A 20 6.59 -3.51 15.04
CA TYR A 20 5.14 -3.49 15.23
C TYR A 20 4.47 -4.85 15.18
N GLY A 21 5.20 -5.90 14.85
CA GLY A 21 4.63 -7.25 14.79
C GLY A 21 3.59 -7.42 13.70
N ALA A 22 3.81 -6.82 12.54
CA ALA A 22 2.87 -6.92 11.42
C ALA A 22 2.66 -8.37 11.01
N SER A 23 1.43 -8.71 10.61
CA SER A 23 1.06 -10.04 10.14
C SER A 23 0.74 -10.07 8.64
N THR A 24 0.51 -8.93 8.02
CA THR A 24 0.13 -8.84 6.61
C THR A 24 0.79 -7.62 5.97
N LEU A 25 1.26 -7.79 4.75
CA LEU A 25 1.71 -6.69 3.90
C LEU A 25 0.67 -6.45 2.82
N VAL A 26 0.24 -5.21 2.68
CA VAL A 26 -0.77 -4.83 1.69
C VAL A 26 -0.17 -3.77 0.78
N TYR A 27 -0.32 -3.95 -0.53
CA TYR A 27 0.23 -2.99 -1.48
C TYR A 27 -0.71 -2.78 -2.67
N GLU A 28 -0.43 -1.73 -3.44
CA GLU A 28 -1.22 -1.36 -4.60
C GLU A 28 -0.62 -1.97 -5.87
N SER A 29 -1.45 -2.60 -6.70
CA SER A 29 -1.02 -3.06 -8.02
C SER A 29 -0.94 -1.88 -8.98
N ILE A 30 -0.12 -2.01 -10.02
CA ILE A 30 -0.04 -1.00 -11.07
C ILE A 30 -1.06 -1.29 -12.17
N ASP A 31 -1.48 -0.24 -12.87
CA ASP A 31 -2.35 -0.36 -14.04
C ASP A 31 -1.53 -0.68 -15.30
N PHE A 32 -2.22 -1.22 -16.30
CA PHE A 32 -1.63 -1.38 -17.63
C PHE A 32 -1.32 0.00 -18.24
N GLY A 33 -0.27 0.07 -19.03
CA GLY A 33 0.11 1.29 -19.74
C GLY A 33 1.13 2.15 -19.03
N VAL A 34 1.64 1.74 -17.87
CA VAL A 34 2.75 2.46 -17.24
C VAL A 34 4.03 2.30 -18.06
N HIS A 35 4.96 3.24 -17.93
CA HIS A 35 6.25 3.17 -18.61
C HIS A 35 7.06 1.98 -18.13
N LYS A 36 7.91 1.45 -19.01
CA LYS A 36 8.74 0.30 -18.70
C LYS A 36 9.59 0.53 -17.45
N SER A 37 10.15 1.73 -17.29
CA SER A 37 10.96 2.05 -16.11
C SER A 37 10.18 1.97 -14.81
N GLN A 38 8.92 2.40 -14.84
CA GLN A 38 8.02 2.30 -13.69
C GLN A 38 7.66 0.84 -13.40
N ALA A 39 7.41 0.05 -14.43
CA ALA A 39 7.11 -1.37 -14.29
C ALA A 39 8.30 -2.14 -13.73
N ASP A 40 9.53 -1.81 -14.18
CA ASP A 40 10.75 -2.42 -13.66
C ASP A 40 10.95 -2.11 -12.18
N SER A 41 10.79 -0.85 -11.80
CA SER A 41 10.91 -0.42 -10.39
C SER A 41 9.86 -1.09 -9.52
N TYR A 42 8.62 -1.13 -10.00
CA TYR A 42 7.52 -1.77 -9.29
C TYR A 42 7.82 -3.27 -9.09
N GLY A 43 8.28 -3.95 -10.15
CA GLY A 43 8.63 -5.36 -10.05
C GLY A 43 9.69 -5.64 -9.02
N ARG A 44 10.71 -4.77 -8.91
CA ARG A 44 11.74 -4.90 -7.88
C ARG A 44 11.15 -4.76 -6.47
N PHE A 45 10.26 -3.79 -6.29
CA PHE A 45 9.63 -3.56 -4.99
C PHE A 45 8.71 -4.72 -4.60
N VAL A 46 7.95 -5.26 -5.55
CA VAL A 46 7.11 -6.43 -5.29
C VAL A 46 7.99 -7.64 -4.92
N GLY A 47 9.11 -7.81 -5.61
CA GLY A 47 10.07 -8.86 -5.26
C GLY A 47 10.57 -8.75 -3.83
N VAL A 48 10.88 -7.52 -3.38
CA VAL A 48 11.27 -7.26 -1.99
C VAL A 48 10.14 -7.62 -1.03
N ILE A 49 8.92 -7.20 -1.35
CA ILE A 49 7.74 -7.47 -0.53
C ILE A 49 7.54 -8.99 -0.38
N GLU A 50 7.63 -9.73 -1.49
CA GLU A 50 7.48 -11.19 -1.47
C GLU A 50 8.55 -11.87 -0.62
N LEU A 51 9.81 -11.45 -0.76
CA LEU A 51 10.92 -12.02 -0.01
C LEU A 51 10.79 -11.76 1.48
N ILE A 52 10.48 -10.54 1.85
CA ILE A 52 10.38 -10.19 3.27
C ILE A 52 9.15 -10.82 3.92
N ALA A 53 8.06 -10.94 3.18
CA ALA A 53 6.87 -11.64 3.66
C ALA A 53 7.17 -13.12 3.89
N PHE A 54 7.87 -13.75 2.97
CA PHE A 54 8.31 -15.13 3.15
C PHE A 54 9.20 -15.28 4.38
N ASN A 55 10.17 -14.39 4.53
CA ASN A 55 11.12 -14.42 5.64
C ASN A 55 10.45 -14.29 7.00
N HIS A 56 9.43 -13.44 7.09
CA HIS A 56 8.68 -13.21 8.34
C HIS A 56 7.38 -14.02 8.43
N GLN A 57 7.08 -14.84 7.43
CA GLN A 57 5.85 -15.63 7.37
C GLN A 57 4.60 -14.78 7.41
N LEU A 58 4.59 -13.71 6.62
CA LEU A 58 3.45 -12.78 6.52
C LEU A 58 2.57 -13.13 5.34
N ASP A 59 1.29 -12.79 5.45
CA ASP A 59 0.36 -12.80 4.33
C ASP A 59 0.59 -11.56 3.46
N ILE A 60 0.27 -11.68 2.16
CA ILE A 60 0.34 -10.58 1.21
C ILE A 60 -1.02 -10.39 0.57
N GLU A 61 -1.47 -9.12 0.52
CA GLU A 61 -2.67 -8.73 -0.20
C GLU A 61 -2.34 -7.58 -1.16
N CYS A 62 -3.07 -7.51 -2.27
CA CYS A 62 -2.81 -6.54 -3.32
C CYS A 62 -4.14 -6.04 -3.90
N TYR A 63 -4.28 -4.74 -4.08
CA TYR A 63 -5.50 -4.14 -4.61
C TYR A 63 -5.16 -3.16 -5.73
N GLY A 64 -6.05 -3.08 -6.74
CA GLY A 64 -5.90 -2.14 -7.84
C GLY A 64 -6.23 -0.71 -7.43
N PRO A 65 -5.67 0.29 -8.16
CA PRO A 65 -5.89 1.70 -7.82
C PRO A 65 -7.34 2.13 -7.82
N LYS A 66 -8.13 1.68 -8.80
CA LYS A 66 -9.55 2.03 -8.90
C LYS A 66 -10.35 1.46 -7.75
N HIS A 67 -10.03 0.23 -7.36
CA HIS A 67 -10.71 -0.40 -6.23
C HIS A 67 -10.42 0.34 -4.92
N ILE A 68 -9.14 0.70 -4.71
CA ILE A 68 -8.74 1.46 -3.52
C ILE A 68 -9.49 2.80 -3.47
N LYS A 69 -9.55 3.53 -4.59
CA LYS A 69 -10.25 4.82 -4.64
C LYS A 69 -11.75 4.67 -4.40
N ARG A 70 -12.35 3.61 -4.93
CA ARG A 70 -13.78 3.35 -4.74
C ARG A 70 -14.10 3.10 -3.27
N ILE A 71 -13.28 2.31 -2.60
CA ILE A 71 -13.49 2.02 -1.18
C ILE A 71 -13.20 3.25 -0.32
N ALA A 72 -12.11 3.98 -0.61
CA ALA A 72 -11.70 5.12 0.19
C ALA A 72 -12.59 6.35 -0.01
N ALA A 73 -12.99 6.65 -1.25
CA ALA A 73 -13.69 7.87 -1.60
C ALA A 73 -15.05 7.67 -2.28
N GLY A 74 -15.46 6.42 -2.50
CA GLY A 74 -16.76 6.09 -3.09
C GLY A 74 -16.79 6.02 -4.60
N ILE A 75 -15.77 6.51 -5.30
CA ILE A 75 -15.71 6.48 -6.76
C ILE A 75 -14.31 6.05 -7.22
N GLY A 76 -14.28 5.22 -8.29
CA GLY A 76 -13.01 4.62 -8.78
C GLY A 76 -12.07 5.59 -9.46
N ASP A 77 -12.56 6.78 -9.87
CA ASP A 77 -11.73 7.82 -10.48
C ASP A 77 -11.57 9.05 -9.57
N ALA A 78 -11.68 8.85 -8.28
CA ALA A 78 -11.51 9.93 -7.31
C ALA A 78 -10.13 10.60 -7.48
N SER A 79 -10.10 11.91 -7.31
CA SER A 79 -8.86 12.67 -7.29
C SER A 79 -8.11 12.42 -6.00
N LYS A 80 -6.81 12.76 -5.99
CA LYS A 80 -6.01 12.68 -4.76
C LYS A 80 -6.62 13.50 -3.63
N GLY A 81 -7.12 14.70 -3.94
CA GLY A 81 -7.77 15.55 -2.95
C GLY A 81 -9.01 14.91 -2.36
N GLN A 82 -9.82 14.24 -3.19
CA GLN A 82 -11.02 13.55 -2.72
C GLN A 82 -10.68 12.38 -1.81
N VAL A 83 -9.63 11.63 -2.13
CA VAL A 83 -9.18 10.52 -1.29
C VAL A 83 -8.69 11.05 0.07
N ILE A 84 -7.86 12.09 0.07
CA ILE A 84 -7.34 12.70 1.29
C ILE A 84 -8.49 13.21 2.18
N GLU A 85 -9.45 13.93 1.58
CA GLU A 85 -10.61 14.46 2.31
C GLU A 85 -11.43 13.34 2.92
N SER A 86 -11.69 12.29 2.16
CA SER A 86 -12.49 11.15 2.64
C SER A 86 -11.80 10.43 3.80
N ILE A 87 -10.50 10.21 3.69
CA ILE A 87 -9.72 9.55 4.74
C ILE A 87 -9.68 10.40 6.01
N ASN A 88 -9.46 11.70 5.86
CA ASN A 88 -9.45 12.61 7.00
C ASN A 88 -10.79 12.62 7.72
N THR A 89 -11.87 12.62 6.95
CA THR A 89 -13.23 12.59 7.53
C THR A 89 -13.50 11.28 8.26
N LYS A 90 -13.15 10.15 7.64
CA LYS A 90 -13.43 8.82 8.21
C LYS A 90 -12.65 8.54 9.50
N TYR A 91 -11.41 8.98 9.55
CA TYR A 91 -10.51 8.65 10.66
C TYR A 91 -10.21 9.82 11.58
N GLY A 92 -10.82 10.99 11.34
CA GLY A 92 -10.57 12.16 12.15
C GLY A 92 -9.13 12.64 12.08
N LEU A 93 -8.52 12.58 10.90
CA LEU A 93 -7.11 12.91 10.67
C LEU A 93 -6.97 14.24 9.95
N SER A 94 -5.74 14.74 9.90
CA SER A 94 -5.38 15.96 9.19
C SER A 94 -4.20 15.69 8.23
N VAL A 95 -4.28 14.58 7.50
CA VAL A 95 -3.25 14.17 6.55
C VAL A 95 -3.20 15.13 5.38
N THR A 96 -2.01 15.53 4.97
CA THR A 96 -1.78 16.37 3.78
C THR A 96 -0.84 15.70 2.78
N ASP A 97 -0.06 14.73 3.21
CA ASP A 97 0.90 14.02 2.36
C ASP A 97 0.19 12.92 1.55
N ASP A 98 0.36 12.96 0.23
CA ASP A 98 -0.22 11.98 -0.69
C ASP A 98 0.18 10.54 -0.34
N ASN A 99 1.44 10.31 -0.03
CA ASN A 99 1.95 8.96 0.24
C ASN A 99 1.35 8.39 1.52
N GLU A 100 1.20 9.23 2.53
CA GLU A 100 0.55 8.81 3.78
C GLU A 100 -0.92 8.50 3.54
N ALA A 101 -1.62 9.34 2.76
CA ALA A 101 -3.02 9.13 2.43
C ALA A 101 -3.21 7.83 1.63
N ASP A 102 -2.31 7.56 0.68
CA ASP A 102 -2.36 6.33 -0.11
C ASP A 102 -2.21 5.09 0.79
N ALA A 103 -1.28 5.13 1.73
CA ALA A 103 -1.08 4.03 2.66
C ALA A 103 -2.32 3.79 3.53
N ILE A 104 -2.95 4.85 4.01
CA ILE A 104 -4.17 4.75 4.81
C ILE A 104 -5.33 4.22 3.96
N ALA A 105 -5.42 4.65 2.69
CA ALA A 105 -6.45 4.16 1.78
C ALA A 105 -6.31 2.66 1.53
N ILE A 106 -5.09 2.16 1.37
CA ILE A 106 -4.82 0.74 1.20
C ILE A 106 -5.20 -0.02 2.48
N TYR A 107 -4.83 0.50 3.63
CA TYR A 107 -5.21 -0.07 4.92
C TYR A 107 -6.73 -0.15 5.05
N HIS A 108 -7.43 0.94 4.70
CA HIS A 108 -8.90 0.97 4.76
C HIS A 108 -9.51 -0.09 3.84
N THR A 109 -8.95 -0.25 2.64
CA THR A 109 -9.41 -1.26 1.68
C THR A 109 -9.26 -2.67 2.26
N TYR A 110 -8.14 -2.94 2.90
CA TYR A 110 -7.89 -4.22 3.54
C TYR A 110 -8.88 -4.47 4.69
N MET A 111 -9.11 -3.48 5.52
CA MET A 111 -10.05 -3.60 6.63
C MET A 111 -11.49 -3.84 6.15
N GLU A 112 -11.88 -3.19 5.05
CA GLU A 112 -13.18 -3.41 4.41
C GLU A 112 -13.32 -4.86 3.94
N ALA A 113 -12.26 -5.38 3.31
CA ALA A 113 -12.24 -6.77 2.84
C ALA A 113 -12.36 -7.76 4.00
N LEU A 114 -11.68 -7.51 5.10
CA LEU A 114 -11.78 -8.35 6.29
C LEU A 114 -13.19 -8.35 6.88
N CYS A 115 -13.83 -7.19 6.92
CA CYS A 115 -15.20 -7.08 7.44
C CYS A 115 -16.19 -7.88 6.61
N ARG A 116 -15.99 -7.95 5.29
CA ARG A 116 -16.87 -8.70 4.38
C ARG A 116 -16.69 -10.21 4.51
N MET A 117 -15.57 -10.66 5.02
CA MET A 117 -15.29 -12.08 5.20
C MET A 117 -15.92 -12.67 6.46
N LYS A 118 -16.47 -11.84 7.31
CA LYS A 118 -17.11 -12.29 8.55
C LYS A 118 -18.59 -12.63 8.38
#